data_26a4382e64026a9256dc4ce02dad1d46
#
_entry.id   26a4382e64026a9256dc4ce02dad1d46
#
_cell.length_a   1.000
_cell.length_b   1.000
_cell.length_c   1.000
_cell.angle_alpha   90.00
_cell.angle_beta   90.00
_cell.angle_gamma   90.00
#
_symmetry.space_group_name_H-M   'P 1'
#
loop_
_entity.id
_entity.type
_entity.pdbx_description
1 polymer ?
#
loop_
_entity_poly.entity_id
_entity_poly.type
_entity_poly.pdbx_seq_one_letter_code
_entity_poly.pdbx_strand_id
1 'polypeptide(L)'
;VVAGIYHEWDKQFRKWVYDEISHWYRGEIVLAKIWTVDVGKLVELFSALGWEIRNKSYFQKLNTCRLVVNVFKHGDGTSLAELQQHYPEYLYNPFDSFGGQLSDVTHLDHTNLRVSDEHINEFSEAMIEFWLDLPERIVNSPSASLPKWFESAILIDQKNENNNK
;
A
#
# COMPACT_ATOMS: atom_id res chain seq x y z
N VAL A 1 6.34 6.82 15.38
CA VAL A 1 7.18 7.27 14.26
C VAL A 1 6.75 6.60 12.96
N VAL A 2 6.89 5.27 12.79
CA VAL A 2 6.60 4.57 11.52
C VAL A 2 5.20 4.84 10.98
N ALA A 3 4.17 4.75 11.83
CA ALA A 3 2.80 5.00 11.39
C ALA A 3 2.61 6.43 10.84
N GLY A 4 3.27 7.43 11.46
CA GLY A 4 3.22 8.81 10.99
C GLY A 4 3.89 9.00 9.63
N ILE A 5 5.08 8.42 9.44
CA ILE A 5 5.83 8.47 8.17
C ILE A 5 5.02 7.77 7.06
N TYR A 6 4.50 6.57 7.34
CA TYR A 6 3.69 5.83 6.37
C TYR A 6 2.42 6.59 5.97
N HIS A 7 1.71 7.19 6.94
CA HIS A 7 0.50 7.95 6.65
C HIS A 7 0.77 9.19 5.81
N GLU A 8 1.87 9.89 6.07
CA GLU A 8 2.23 11.05 5.27
C GLU A 8 2.59 10.62 3.84
N TRP A 9 3.37 9.54 3.69
CA TRP A 9 3.66 8.94 2.39
C TRP A 9 2.39 8.53 1.64
N ASP A 10 1.48 7.78 2.28
CA ASP A 10 0.21 7.32 1.67
C ASP A 10 -0.66 8.51 1.21
N LYS A 11 -0.76 9.55 2.04
CA LYS A 11 -1.52 10.75 1.72
C LYS A 11 -0.93 11.50 0.52
N GLN A 12 0.39 11.66 0.48
CA GLN A 12 1.08 12.31 -0.64
C GLN A 12 0.97 11.48 -1.92
N PHE A 13 1.09 10.15 -1.82
CA PHE A 13 0.90 9.25 -2.93
C PHE A 13 -0.51 9.37 -3.51
N ARG A 14 -1.56 9.33 -2.68
CA ARG A 14 -2.95 9.53 -3.14
C ARG A 14 -3.17 10.89 -3.77
N LYS A 15 -2.56 11.93 -3.24
CA LYS A 15 -2.62 13.28 -3.84
C LYS A 15 -2.02 13.28 -5.24
N TRP A 16 -0.86 12.68 -5.42
CA TRP A 16 -0.23 12.55 -6.72
C TRP A 16 -1.08 11.72 -7.69
N VAL A 17 -1.63 10.57 -7.24
CA VAL A 17 -2.57 9.75 -8.03
C VAL A 17 -3.78 10.57 -8.47
N TYR A 18 -4.37 11.32 -7.55
CA TYR A 18 -5.51 12.18 -7.84
C TYR A 18 -5.17 13.21 -8.93
N ASP A 19 -4.03 13.86 -8.82
CA ASP A 19 -3.59 14.86 -9.78
C ASP A 19 -3.35 14.21 -11.16
N GLU A 20 -2.64 13.08 -11.24
CA GLU A 20 -2.38 12.38 -12.49
C GLU A 20 -3.66 11.89 -13.18
N ILE A 21 -4.57 11.26 -12.44
CA ILE A 21 -5.85 10.81 -13.01
C ILE A 21 -6.69 12.00 -13.49
N SER A 22 -6.68 13.12 -12.76
CA SER A 22 -7.45 14.32 -13.11
C SER A 22 -7.04 14.95 -14.45
N HIS A 23 -5.84 14.65 -14.96
CA HIS A 23 -5.41 15.12 -16.28
C HIS A 23 -6.20 14.51 -17.44
N TRP A 24 -6.70 13.29 -17.29
CA TRP A 24 -7.41 12.58 -18.35
C TRP A 24 -8.81 12.07 -17.97
N TYR A 25 -9.16 12.07 -16.66
CA TYR A 25 -10.48 11.72 -16.19
C TYR A 25 -10.90 12.54 -14.97
N ARG A 26 -12.09 13.15 -14.99
CA ARG A 26 -12.57 14.08 -13.96
C ARG A 26 -13.87 13.67 -13.30
N GLY A 27 -14.23 12.39 -13.34
CA GLY A 27 -15.42 11.88 -12.66
C GLY A 27 -15.29 11.93 -11.13
N GLU A 28 -16.30 12.45 -10.46
CA GLU A 28 -16.28 12.66 -9.00
C GLU A 28 -16.14 11.34 -8.22
N ILE A 29 -16.79 10.27 -8.70
CA ILE A 29 -16.76 8.97 -8.04
C ILE A 29 -15.37 8.33 -8.16
N VAL A 30 -14.75 8.38 -9.33
CA VAL A 30 -13.37 7.90 -9.53
C VAL A 30 -12.41 8.65 -8.63
N LEU A 31 -12.47 9.97 -8.62
CA LEU A 31 -11.56 10.79 -7.83
C LEU A 31 -11.74 10.58 -6.32
N ALA A 32 -12.98 10.41 -5.85
CA ALA A 32 -13.27 10.07 -4.46
C ALA A 32 -12.75 8.68 -4.08
N LYS A 33 -12.84 7.70 -5.00
CA LYS A 33 -12.33 6.33 -4.78
C LYS A 33 -10.83 6.28 -4.53
N ILE A 34 -10.03 7.15 -5.14
CA ILE A 34 -8.59 7.23 -4.91
C ILE A 34 -8.26 7.40 -3.43
N TRP A 35 -9.08 8.14 -2.69
CA TRP A 35 -8.89 8.40 -1.27
C TRP A 35 -9.37 7.26 -0.35
N THR A 36 -10.23 6.37 -0.84
CA THR A 36 -10.91 5.38 0.00
C THR A 36 -10.48 3.93 -0.25
N VAL A 37 -9.94 3.61 -1.42
CA VAL A 37 -9.44 2.26 -1.70
C VAL A 37 -8.13 1.99 -0.96
N ASP A 38 -7.83 0.72 -0.68
CA ASP A 38 -6.52 0.37 -0.12
C ASP A 38 -5.38 0.60 -1.13
N VAL A 39 -4.15 0.74 -0.62
CA VAL A 39 -2.95 0.98 -1.44
C VAL A 39 -2.73 -0.14 -2.47
N GLY A 40 -3.06 -1.38 -2.12
CA GLY A 40 -2.94 -2.53 -3.03
C GLY A 40 -3.78 -2.35 -4.30
N LYS A 41 -4.96 -1.71 -4.21
CA LYS A 41 -5.80 -1.39 -5.37
C LYS A 41 -5.22 -0.25 -6.22
N LEU A 42 -4.56 0.72 -5.61
CA LEU A 42 -3.83 1.74 -6.37
C LEU A 42 -2.66 1.12 -7.13
N VAL A 43 -1.90 0.22 -6.49
CA VAL A 43 -0.82 -0.54 -7.13
C VAL A 43 -1.34 -1.39 -8.30
N GLU A 44 -2.50 -2.03 -8.15
CA GLU A 44 -3.18 -2.78 -9.23
C GLU A 44 -3.53 -1.86 -10.42
N LEU A 45 -4.05 -0.67 -10.14
CA LEU A 45 -4.34 0.32 -11.17
C LEU A 45 -3.07 0.73 -11.93
N PHE A 46 -1.97 0.97 -11.23
CA PHE A 46 -0.72 1.38 -11.87
C PHE A 46 -0.09 0.27 -12.70
N SER A 47 -0.15 -0.99 -12.26
CA SER A 47 0.26 -2.12 -13.11
C SER A 47 -0.54 -2.17 -14.40
N ALA A 48 -1.86 -1.95 -14.35
CA ALA A 48 -2.71 -1.87 -15.54
C ALA A 48 -2.36 -0.69 -16.46
N LEU A 49 -1.85 0.40 -15.89
CA LEU A 49 -1.39 1.60 -16.61
C LEU A 49 0.09 1.55 -17.03
N GLY A 50 0.77 0.40 -16.80
CA GLY A 50 2.14 0.16 -17.27
C GLY A 50 3.25 0.50 -16.28
N TRP A 51 2.92 0.90 -15.04
CA TRP A 51 3.91 1.08 -13.98
C TRP A 51 3.92 -0.10 -13.02
N GLU A 52 4.84 -1.03 -13.25
CA GLU A 52 4.96 -2.30 -12.51
C GLU A 52 5.64 -2.11 -11.15
N ILE A 53 4.98 -1.43 -10.22
CA ILE A 53 5.49 -1.12 -8.88
C ILE A 53 5.89 -2.39 -8.12
N ARG A 54 5.12 -3.49 -8.27
CA ARG A 54 5.36 -4.76 -7.55
C ARG A 54 6.71 -5.39 -7.88
N ASN A 55 7.28 -5.09 -9.04
CA ASN A 55 8.55 -5.62 -9.50
C ASN A 55 9.75 -4.76 -9.07
N LYS A 56 9.50 -3.68 -8.32
CA LYS A 56 10.56 -2.75 -7.89
C LYS A 56 11.18 -3.21 -6.57
N SER A 57 12.48 -2.95 -6.41
CA SER A 57 13.26 -3.32 -5.21
C SER A 57 12.67 -2.82 -3.91
N TYR A 58 12.18 -1.60 -3.90
CA TYR A 58 11.60 -0.94 -2.74
C TYR A 58 10.20 -1.47 -2.36
N PHE A 59 9.49 -2.16 -3.27
CA PHE A 59 8.07 -2.50 -3.04
C PHE A 59 7.87 -3.42 -1.84
N GLN A 60 8.73 -4.41 -1.65
CA GLN A 60 8.64 -5.32 -0.52
C GLN A 60 8.70 -4.58 0.82
N LYS A 61 9.63 -3.63 0.97
CA LYS A 61 9.78 -2.83 2.20
C LYS A 61 8.57 -1.90 2.42
N LEU A 62 8.04 -1.28 1.38
CA LEU A 62 6.82 -0.47 1.47
C LEU A 62 5.62 -1.32 1.90
N ASN A 63 5.45 -2.52 1.33
CA ASN A 63 4.39 -3.43 1.73
C ASN A 63 4.56 -3.90 3.17
N THR A 64 5.77 -4.23 3.60
CA THR A 64 6.06 -4.62 4.97
C THR A 64 5.78 -3.47 5.95
N CYS A 65 6.16 -2.24 5.61
CA CYS A 65 5.80 -1.04 6.38
C CYS A 65 4.27 -0.91 6.55
N ARG A 66 3.51 -1.14 5.49
CA ARG A 66 2.04 -1.18 5.53
C ARG A 66 1.51 -2.23 6.50
N LEU A 67 2.08 -3.45 6.47
CA LEU A 67 1.68 -4.53 7.38
C LEU A 67 1.96 -4.16 8.84
N VAL A 68 3.14 -3.66 9.14
CA VAL A 68 3.54 -3.18 10.47
C VAL A 68 2.57 -2.11 10.97
N VAL A 69 2.24 -1.13 10.15
CA VAL A 69 1.29 -0.06 10.50
C VAL A 69 -0.12 -0.61 10.72
N ASN A 70 -0.57 -1.57 9.91
CA ASN A 70 -1.87 -2.20 10.07
C ASN A 70 -1.95 -2.99 11.39
N VAL A 71 -0.93 -3.78 11.73
CA VAL A 71 -0.87 -4.50 13.01
C VAL A 71 -0.88 -3.53 14.19
N PHE A 72 -0.10 -2.46 14.11
CA PHE A 72 -0.08 -1.42 15.14
C PHE A 72 -1.47 -0.78 15.37
N LYS A 73 -2.24 -0.57 14.31
CA LYS A 73 -3.54 0.12 14.37
C LYS A 73 -4.71 -0.79 14.72
N HIS A 74 -4.70 -2.00 14.18
CA HIS A 74 -5.87 -2.88 14.17
C HIS A 74 -5.67 -4.15 14.99
N GLY A 75 -4.44 -4.40 15.48
CA GLY A 75 -4.12 -5.59 16.26
C GLY A 75 -4.04 -6.85 15.40
N ASP A 76 -4.55 -7.94 15.96
CA ASP A 76 -4.52 -9.26 15.33
C ASP A 76 -5.42 -9.31 14.09
N GLY A 77 -4.94 -9.98 13.05
CA GLY A 77 -5.65 -10.11 11.78
C GLY A 77 -4.74 -10.57 10.64
N THR A 78 -5.21 -10.37 9.41
CA THR A 78 -4.48 -10.83 8.21
C THR A 78 -3.07 -10.24 8.09
N SER A 79 -2.88 -8.97 8.49
CA SER A 79 -1.57 -8.33 8.45
C SER A 79 -0.59 -8.95 9.44
N LEU A 80 -1.05 -9.33 10.64
CA LEU A 80 -0.23 -10.06 11.60
C LEU A 80 0.15 -11.45 11.07
N ALA A 81 -0.82 -12.19 10.51
CA ALA A 81 -0.57 -13.50 9.93
C ALA A 81 0.48 -13.43 8.79
N GLU A 82 0.42 -12.37 7.99
CA GLU A 82 1.39 -12.15 6.92
C GLU A 82 2.79 -11.81 7.48
N LEU A 83 2.88 -11.01 8.56
CA LEU A 83 4.15 -10.77 9.26
C LEU A 83 4.71 -12.07 9.86
N GLN A 84 3.90 -12.85 10.55
CA GLN A 84 4.32 -14.14 11.13
C GLN A 84 4.88 -15.08 10.06
N GLN A 85 4.27 -15.13 8.89
CA GLN A 85 4.65 -16.06 7.82
C GLN A 85 5.87 -15.60 7.02
N HIS A 86 5.99 -14.30 6.74
CA HIS A 86 6.95 -13.79 5.76
C HIS A 86 7.99 -12.80 6.31
N TYR A 87 7.71 -12.19 7.48
CA TYR A 87 8.53 -11.11 8.05
C TYR A 87 8.62 -11.22 9.57
N PRO A 88 9.02 -12.40 10.11
CA PRO A 88 9.05 -12.63 11.56
C PRO A 88 10.02 -11.70 12.32
N GLU A 89 10.95 -11.07 11.63
CA GLU A 89 11.90 -10.11 12.21
C GLU A 89 11.24 -8.86 12.82
N TYR A 90 9.97 -8.59 12.47
CA TYR A 90 9.16 -7.52 13.05
C TYR A 90 8.38 -7.95 14.31
N LEU A 91 8.58 -9.18 14.76
CA LEU A 91 7.92 -9.74 15.94
C LEU A 91 8.97 -10.18 16.95
N TYR A 92 8.85 -9.67 18.19
CA TYR A 92 9.72 -10.08 19.29
C TYR A 92 9.22 -11.39 19.89
N ASN A 93 10.04 -12.44 19.78
CA ASN A 93 9.80 -13.71 20.45
C ASN A 93 10.57 -13.76 21.78
N PRO A 94 9.90 -13.72 22.93
CA PRO A 94 10.58 -13.74 24.24
C PRO A 94 11.35 -15.07 24.49
N PHE A 95 11.07 -16.12 23.72
CA PHE A 95 11.70 -17.43 23.87
C PHE A 95 12.97 -17.61 23.04
N ASP A 96 13.30 -16.68 22.13
CA ASP A 96 14.52 -16.75 21.31
C ASP A 96 15.81 -16.81 22.14
N SER A 97 15.79 -16.24 23.37
CA SER A 97 16.94 -16.25 24.29
C SER A 97 17.24 -17.60 24.89
N PHE A 98 16.35 -18.57 24.82
CA PHE A 98 16.49 -19.88 25.46
C PHE A 98 17.13 -20.94 24.57
N GLY A 99 17.66 -20.59 23.39
CA GLY A 99 18.42 -21.48 22.51
C GLY A 99 17.62 -22.68 21.97
N GLY A 100 16.31 -22.65 22.08
CA GLY A 100 15.42 -23.67 21.57
C GLY A 100 15.02 -23.39 20.10
N GLN A 101 14.81 -24.43 19.32
CA GLN A 101 14.28 -24.38 17.94
C GLN A 101 12.83 -23.87 17.86
N LEU A 102 12.45 -22.88 18.67
CA LEU A 102 11.14 -22.26 18.65
C LEU A 102 11.14 -21.09 17.66
N SER A 103 11.46 -21.41 16.40
CA SER A 103 11.24 -20.49 15.28
C SER A 103 9.74 -20.30 14.93
N ASP A 104 8.86 -20.98 15.66
CA ASP A 104 7.41 -20.82 15.49
C ASP A 104 6.95 -19.53 16.14
N VAL A 105 6.62 -18.56 15.29
CA VAL A 105 6.09 -17.24 15.69
C VAL A 105 4.55 -17.20 15.63
N THR A 106 3.89 -18.31 15.33
CA THR A 106 2.42 -18.36 15.18
C THR A 106 1.66 -18.10 16.48
N HIS A 107 2.33 -18.23 17.62
CA HIS A 107 1.79 -17.92 18.96
C HIS A 107 1.92 -16.44 19.36
N LEU A 108 2.67 -15.64 18.59
CA LEU A 108 2.87 -14.22 18.87
C LEU A 108 1.64 -13.42 18.41
N ASP A 109 1.27 -12.40 19.16
CA ASP A 109 0.19 -11.49 18.84
C ASP A 109 0.71 -10.07 18.52
N HIS A 110 -0.20 -9.12 18.29
CA HIS A 110 0.16 -7.74 17.96
C HIS A 110 0.98 -7.03 19.05
N THR A 111 0.95 -7.49 20.31
CA THR A 111 1.76 -6.91 21.40
C THR A 111 3.24 -7.24 21.25
N ASN A 112 3.57 -8.26 20.48
CA ASN A 112 4.93 -8.64 20.13
C ASN A 112 5.54 -7.81 18.98
N LEU A 113 4.75 -6.91 18.35
CA LEU A 113 5.24 -6.08 17.26
C LEU A 113 6.43 -5.23 17.72
N ARG A 114 7.55 -5.33 17.00
CA ARG A 114 8.76 -4.59 17.31
C ARG A 114 9.41 -4.02 16.06
N VAL A 115 9.66 -2.72 16.10
CA VAL A 115 10.33 -1.99 15.02
C VAL A 115 11.60 -1.34 15.58
N SER A 116 12.75 -1.65 14.99
CA SER A 116 14.04 -1.05 15.32
C SER A 116 14.28 0.24 14.54
N ASP A 117 15.30 1.01 14.94
CA ASP A 117 15.74 2.19 14.17
C ASP A 117 16.23 1.81 12.77
N GLU A 118 16.82 0.63 12.61
CA GLU A 118 17.23 0.10 11.32
C GLU A 118 16.01 -0.13 10.40
N HIS A 119 14.95 -0.73 10.91
CA HIS A 119 13.70 -0.90 10.18
C HIS A 119 13.09 0.45 9.75
N ILE A 120 13.18 1.48 10.62
CA ILE A 120 12.71 2.84 10.27
C ILE A 120 13.51 3.40 9.09
N ASN A 121 14.83 3.23 9.11
CA ASN A 121 15.70 3.67 8.02
C ASN A 121 15.38 2.95 6.72
N GLU A 122 15.24 1.63 6.73
CA GLU A 122 14.88 0.83 5.56
C GLU A 122 13.52 1.25 4.96
N PHE A 123 12.52 1.51 5.79
CA PHE A 123 11.23 2.02 5.32
C PHE A 123 11.34 3.41 4.69
N SER A 124 12.14 4.27 5.30
CA SER A 124 12.37 5.63 4.80
C SER A 124 13.10 5.61 3.45
N GLU A 125 14.12 4.77 3.31
CA GLU A 125 14.85 4.58 2.04
C GLU A 125 13.92 4.04 0.95
N ALA A 126 13.09 3.05 1.25
CA ALA A 126 12.11 2.52 0.30
C ALA A 126 11.09 3.58 -0.16
N MET A 127 10.67 4.48 0.72
CA MET A 127 9.81 5.61 0.36
C MET A 127 10.53 6.62 -0.53
N ILE A 128 11.82 6.88 -0.27
CA ILE A 128 12.64 7.75 -1.13
C ILE A 128 12.80 7.13 -2.52
N GLU A 129 13.16 5.84 -2.60
CA GLU A 129 13.28 5.13 -3.88
C GLU A 129 11.96 5.15 -4.67
N PHE A 130 10.82 4.96 -3.99
CA PHE A 130 9.51 5.08 -4.60
C PHE A 130 9.30 6.45 -5.24
N TRP A 131 9.62 7.55 -4.54
CA TRP A 131 9.46 8.90 -5.07
C TRP A 131 10.40 9.19 -6.24
N LEU A 132 11.58 8.59 -6.26
CA LEU A 132 12.55 8.73 -7.36
C LEU A 132 12.14 7.91 -8.60
N ASP A 133 11.33 6.86 -8.44
CA ASP A 133 10.84 5.99 -9.53
C ASP A 133 9.51 6.46 -10.12
N LEU A 134 8.91 7.54 -9.62
CA LEU A 134 7.65 8.04 -10.16
C LEU A 134 7.75 8.34 -11.65
N PRO A 135 6.84 7.83 -12.48
CA PRO A 135 6.79 8.19 -13.89
C PRO A 135 6.40 9.66 -14.05
N GLU A 136 6.95 10.33 -15.08
CA GLU A 136 6.61 11.73 -15.38
C GLU A 136 5.11 11.92 -15.65
N ARG A 137 4.48 10.91 -16.25
CA ARG A 137 3.04 10.92 -16.58
C ARG A 137 2.47 9.51 -16.54
N ILE A 138 1.23 9.43 -16.10
CA ILE A 138 0.40 8.23 -16.22
C ILE A 138 -0.71 8.50 -17.21
N VAL A 139 -0.73 7.74 -18.29
CA VAL A 139 -1.70 7.89 -19.38
C VAL A 139 -2.51 6.62 -19.51
N ASN A 140 -3.82 6.76 -19.62
CA ASN A 140 -4.66 5.64 -19.98
C ASN A 140 -4.39 5.23 -21.44
N SER A 141 -4.01 3.97 -21.64
CA SER A 141 -3.90 3.37 -22.96
C SER A 141 -5.24 2.71 -23.32
N PRO A 142 -5.74 2.85 -24.58
CA PRO A 142 -6.96 2.16 -25.03
C PRO A 142 -6.91 0.63 -24.90
N SER A 143 -5.69 0.05 -24.79
CA SER A 143 -5.47 -1.38 -24.58
C SER A 143 -5.34 -1.78 -23.11
N ALA A 144 -5.35 -0.84 -22.16
CA ALA A 144 -5.23 -1.12 -20.75
C ALA A 144 -6.49 -1.82 -20.22
N SER A 145 -6.33 -2.98 -19.59
CA SER A 145 -7.39 -3.64 -18.83
C SER A 145 -7.42 -3.05 -17.42
N LEU A 146 -8.26 -2.05 -17.22
CA LEU A 146 -8.37 -1.37 -15.93
C LEU A 146 -8.96 -2.29 -14.84
N PRO A 147 -8.59 -2.10 -13.57
CA PRO A 147 -9.19 -2.87 -12.48
C PRO A 147 -10.69 -2.65 -12.37
N LYS A 148 -11.44 -3.71 -12.02
CA LYS A 148 -12.91 -3.68 -11.91
C LYS A 148 -13.44 -2.56 -11.02
N TRP A 149 -12.74 -2.23 -9.93
CA TRP A 149 -13.17 -1.17 -9.02
C TRP A 149 -13.12 0.20 -9.70
N PHE A 150 -12.13 0.43 -10.58
CA PHE A 150 -11.96 1.66 -11.32
C PHE A 150 -12.99 1.77 -12.45
N GLU A 151 -13.16 0.69 -13.22
CA GLU A 151 -14.20 0.61 -14.27
C GLU A 151 -15.60 0.84 -13.71
N SER A 152 -15.90 0.22 -12.55
CA SER A 152 -17.20 0.41 -11.88
C SER A 152 -17.42 1.85 -11.45
N ALA A 153 -16.39 2.55 -11.00
CA ALA A 153 -16.47 3.96 -10.64
C ALA A 153 -16.74 4.83 -11.89
N ILE A 154 -16.07 4.56 -13.01
CA ILE A 154 -16.32 5.23 -14.29
C ILE A 154 -17.79 5.06 -14.73
N LEU A 155 -18.32 3.85 -14.64
CA LEU A 155 -19.73 3.58 -15.02
C LEU A 155 -20.73 4.35 -14.16
N ILE A 156 -20.43 4.55 -12.87
CA ILE A 156 -21.29 5.36 -11.98
C ILE A 156 -21.22 6.83 -12.38
N ASP A 157 -20.04 7.37 -12.63
CA ASP A 157 -19.87 8.75 -13.08
C ASP A 157 -20.66 9.01 -14.38
N GLN A 158 -20.54 8.14 -15.38
CA GLN A 158 -21.26 8.23 -16.65
C GLN A 158 -22.80 8.22 -16.47
N LYS A 159 -23.31 7.38 -15.57
CA LYS A 159 -24.74 7.36 -15.25
C LYS A 159 -25.21 8.66 -14.60
N ASN A 160 -24.41 9.21 -13.69
CA ASN A 160 -24.73 10.47 -13.01
C ASN A 160 -24.75 11.65 -14.00
N GLU A 161 -23.81 11.71 -14.94
CA GLU A 161 -23.79 12.73 -16.00
C GLU A 161 -25.02 12.67 -16.91
N ASN A 162 -25.47 11.45 -17.27
CA ASN A 162 -26.65 11.25 -18.11
C ASN A 162 -27.95 11.62 -17.40
N ASN A 163 -28.03 11.46 -16.08
CA ASN A 163 -29.21 11.81 -15.29
C ASN A 163 -29.34 13.31 -15.01
N ASN A 164 -28.25 14.06 -15.17
CA ASN A 164 -28.21 15.51 -14.95
C ASN A 164 -28.39 16.35 -16.23
N LYS A 165 -28.60 15.70 -17.36
CA LYS A 165 -28.95 16.30 -18.66
C LYS A 165 -30.44 16.18 -18.95
#